data_abbbd2ac9939eb2008805ca50a3897ef
#
_entry.id   abbbd2ac9939eb2008805ca50a3897ef
#
_cell.length_a   1.000
_cell.length_b   1.000
_cell.length_c   1.000
_cell.angle_alpha   90.00
_cell.angle_beta   90.00
_cell.angle_gamma   90.00
#
_symmetry.space_group_name_H-M   'P 1'
#
loop_
_entity.id
_entity.type
_entity.pdbx_description
1 polymer ?
#
loop_
_entity_poly.entity_id
_entity_poly.type
_entity_poly.pdbx_seq_one_letter_code
_entity_poly.pdbx_strand_id
1 'polypeptide(L)'
;MIKRYLDYQLYTRGLSTETLKRYKKTLNYFEGYLKTIWKTTDKPEEIMLNDIYGFTAMLSKRGCQISTCNTTLIWIKSFFKYLRIILELDVLHSKRIHFSRQPEKSVGFFNKKEKKLILDEVNSWLWKREIIQLRNKLLTYMLLNTWLRCSEIAKIKVSEIWECLQVIGKWKRRRTVYLKNELLDMIGEYLSKRKRKESEYLFDATTEWHIRESSIRGIYRKLTKSLWFRIHAHKFRHTFATDLIHVPWANIYNVATLLWHKNINTTQIYLWLDDWECKRLQFSLNY
;
A
#
# COMPACT_ATOMS: atom_id res chain seq x y z
N MET A 1 -3.41 28.36 11.31
CA MET A 1 -4.05 27.87 10.05
C MET A 1 -4.04 26.34 9.95
N ILE A 2 -2.92 25.63 10.16
CA ILE A 2 -2.80 24.17 9.99
C ILE A 2 -3.83 23.40 10.83
N LYS A 3 -4.05 23.76 12.11
CA LYS A 3 -5.04 23.10 12.97
C LYS A 3 -6.45 23.17 12.37
N ARG A 4 -6.91 24.35 11.98
CA ARG A 4 -8.22 24.54 11.34
C ARG A 4 -8.40 23.69 10.08
N TYR A 5 -7.35 23.59 9.26
CA TYR A 5 -7.36 22.73 8.09
C TYR A 5 -7.47 21.23 8.45
N LEU A 6 -6.74 20.76 9.47
CA LEU A 6 -6.81 19.37 9.90
C LEU A 6 -8.18 19.02 10.48
N ASP A 7 -8.79 19.93 11.25
CA ASP A 7 -10.13 19.77 11.80
C ASP A 7 -11.18 19.71 10.66
N TYR A 8 -11.07 20.59 9.66
CA TYR A 8 -11.92 20.53 8.45
C TYR A 8 -11.77 19.18 7.72
N GLN A 9 -10.54 18.70 7.55
CA GLN A 9 -10.29 17.42 6.88
C GLN A 9 -10.84 16.22 7.69
N LEU A 10 -10.84 16.31 9.01
CA LEU A 10 -11.39 15.28 9.89
C LEU A 10 -12.92 15.30 9.88
N TYR A 11 -13.52 16.41 10.23
CA TYR A 11 -14.94 16.48 10.53
C TYR A 11 -15.81 16.69 9.28
N THR A 12 -15.32 17.45 8.30
CA THR A 12 -16.10 17.74 7.08
C THR A 12 -15.80 16.75 5.96
N ARG A 13 -14.53 16.35 5.80
CA ARG A 13 -14.10 15.44 4.73
C ARG A 13 -14.03 13.98 5.15
N GLY A 14 -14.12 13.68 6.44
CA GLY A 14 -14.11 12.33 6.98
C GLY A 14 -12.80 11.56 6.71
N LEU A 15 -11.65 12.27 6.67
CA LEU A 15 -10.37 11.60 6.45
C LEU A 15 -9.97 10.77 7.67
N SER A 16 -9.32 9.62 7.42
CA SER A 16 -8.81 8.77 8.50
C SER A 16 -7.72 9.47 9.31
N THR A 17 -7.66 9.15 10.61
CA THR A 17 -6.66 9.67 11.55
C THR A 17 -5.22 9.43 11.06
N GLU A 18 -4.94 8.30 10.41
CA GLU A 18 -3.63 7.99 9.86
C GLU A 18 -3.26 8.94 8.70
N THR A 19 -4.23 9.27 7.84
CA THR A 19 -4.04 10.25 6.77
C THR A 19 -3.77 11.63 7.36
N LEU A 20 -4.53 12.04 8.38
CA LEU A 20 -4.34 13.32 9.06
C LEU A 20 -2.97 13.44 9.75
N LYS A 21 -2.46 12.37 10.36
CA LYS A 21 -1.10 12.36 10.92
C LYS A 21 -0.05 12.70 9.86
N ARG A 22 -0.22 12.17 8.64
CA ARG A 22 0.70 12.45 7.51
C ARG A 22 0.57 13.89 7.05
N TYR A 23 -0.64 14.41 6.88
CA TYR A 23 -0.88 15.82 6.57
C TYR A 23 -0.22 16.74 7.60
N LYS A 24 -0.51 16.49 8.90
CA LYS A 24 0.06 17.26 10.00
C LYS A 24 1.59 17.26 9.97
N LYS A 25 2.20 16.07 9.80
CA LYS A 25 3.67 15.95 9.73
C LYS A 25 4.24 16.79 8.60
N THR A 26 3.65 16.72 7.41
CA THR A 26 4.14 17.45 6.24
C THR A 26 3.94 18.95 6.37
N LEU A 27 2.76 19.39 6.80
CA LEU A 27 2.49 20.81 6.95
C LEU A 27 3.32 21.45 8.07
N ASN A 28 3.56 20.73 9.17
CA ASN A 28 4.48 21.21 10.22
C ASN A 28 5.94 21.29 9.71
N TYR A 29 6.34 20.37 8.83
CA TYR A 29 7.67 20.42 8.23
C TYR A 29 7.81 21.57 7.23
N PHE A 30 6.75 21.85 6.47
CA PHE A 30 6.65 23.03 5.61
C PHE A 30 6.67 24.33 6.41
N GLU A 31 5.92 24.41 7.50
CA GLU A 31 5.93 25.53 8.45
C GLU A 31 7.35 25.78 9.00
N GLY A 32 8.05 24.70 9.40
CA GLY A 32 9.43 24.79 9.85
C GLY A 32 10.37 25.39 8.80
N TYR A 33 10.19 25.01 7.53
CA TYR A 33 10.94 25.61 6.42
C TYR A 33 10.58 27.09 6.21
N LEU A 34 9.28 27.44 6.21
CA LEU A 34 8.83 28.82 6.03
C LEU A 34 9.45 29.75 7.08
N LYS A 35 9.56 29.31 8.32
CA LYS A 35 10.22 30.07 9.40
C LYS A 35 11.68 30.38 9.10
N THR A 36 12.39 29.53 8.37
CA THR A 36 13.78 29.79 7.96
C THR A 36 13.91 30.92 6.95
N ILE A 37 12.80 31.29 6.31
CA ILE A 37 12.72 32.40 5.34
C ILE A 37 11.77 33.50 5.83
N TRP A 38 11.59 33.59 7.15
CA TRP A 38 10.78 34.61 7.84
C TRP A 38 9.31 34.65 7.41
N LYS A 39 8.73 33.50 7.03
CA LYS A 39 7.33 33.32 6.65
C LYS A 39 6.63 32.28 7.54
N THR A 40 5.31 32.27 7.52
CA THR A 40 4.50 31.36 8.32
C THR A 40 3.19 31.00 7.61
N THR A 41 2.62 29.83 7.92
CA THR A 41 1.28 29.43 7.44
C THR A 41 0.15 30.24 8.07
N ASP A 42 0.43 31.04 9.10
CA ASP A 42 -0.56 31.93 9.71
C ASP A 42 -0.75 33.24 8.92
N LYS A 43 0.22 33.56 8.03
CA LYS A 43 0.15 34.63 7.02
C LYS A 43 0.31 34.03 5.62
N PRO A 44 -0.69 33.25 5.16
CA PRO A 44 -0.56 32.46 3.94
C PRO A 44 -0.51 33.32 2.65
N GLU A 45 -0.96 34.56 2.70
CA GLU A 45 -0.91 35.54 1.62
C GLU A 45 0.53 35.95 1.26
N GLU A 46 1.47 35.85 2.21
CA GLU A 46 2.87 36.16 1.99
C GLU A 46 3.64 34.98 1.31
N ILE A 47 3.00 33.79 1.24
CA ILE A 47 3.66 32.59 0.70
C ILE A 47 3.51 32.56 -0.83
N MET A 48 4.65 32.63 -1.51
CA MET A 48 4.70 32.61 -2.96
C MET A 48 5.01 31.21 -3.51
N LEU A 49 4.84 31.04 -4.81
CA LEU A 49 5.12 29.78 -5.51
C LEU A 49 6.59 29.34 -5.34
N ASN A 50 7.52 30.30 -5.36
CA ASN A 50 8.95 30.03 -5.16
C ASN A 50 9.26 29.47 -3.77
N ASP A 51 8.51 29.86 -2.73
CA ASP A 51 8.71 29.32 -1.38
C ASP A 51 8.34 27.83 -1.33
N ILE A 52 7.24 27.45 -2.03
CA ILE A 52 6.81 26.05 -2.12
C ILE A 52 7.84 25.20 -2.88
N TYR A 53 8.36 25.72 -4.00
CA TYR A 53 9.39 25.00 -4.76
C TYR A 53 10.76 25.01 -4.05
N GLY A 54 11.09 26.07 -3.31
CA GLY A 54 12.25 26.09 -2.43
C GLY A 54 12.20 24.99 -1.37
N PHE A 55 11.02 24.77 -0.79
CA PHE A 55 10.80 23.64 0.13
C PHE A 55 11.05 22.28 -0.54
N THR A 56 10.52 22.06 -1.73
CA THR A 56 10.74 20.80 -2.45
C THR A 56 12.19 20.62 -2.90
N ALA A 57 12.87 21.70 -3.28
CA ALA A 57 14.31 21.70 -3.57
C ALA A 57 15.13 21.31 -2.33
N MET A 58 14.78 21.84 -1.16
CA MET A 58 15.40 21.44 0.10
C MET A 58 15.20 19.95 0.38
N LEU A 59 13.97 19.40 0.15
CA LEU A 59 13.71 17.97 0.30
C LEU A 59 14.58 17.14 -0.66
N SER A 60 14.69 17.55 -1.91
CA SER A 60 15.54 16.88 -2.92
C SER A 60 17.02 16.90 -2.50
N LYS A 61 17.54 18.01 -2.04
CA LYS A 61 18.92 18.12 -1.52
C LYS A 61 19.17 17.18 -0.33
N ARG A 62 18.13 16.86 0.45
CA ARG A 62 18.18 15.85 1.54
C ARG A 62 18.00 14.41 1.07
N GLY A 63 18.02 14.17 -0.24
CA GLY A 63 17.90 12.82 -0.82
C GLY A 63 16.49 12.30 -0.94
N CYS A 64 15.44 13.12 -0.77
CA CYS A 64 14.06 12.69 -0.98
C CYS A 64 13.79 12.42 -2.46
N GLN A 65 13.14 11.28 -2.74
CA GLN A 65 12.74 10.96 -4.10
C GLN A 65 11.66 11.91 -4.64
N ILE A 66 11.61 12.09 -5.96
CA ILE A 66 10.61 12.92 -6.67
C ILE A 66 9.17 12.55 -6.25
N SER A 67 8.87 11.25 -6.08
CA SER A 67 7.57 10.79 -5.61
C SER A 67 7.19 11.30 -4.22
N THR A 68 8.18 11.46 -3.33
CA THR A 68 7.99 12.03 -1.99
C THR A 68 7.74 13.52 -2.09
N CYS A 69 8.51 14.24 -2.90
CA CYS A 69 8.31 15.66 -3.16
C CYS A 69 6.93 15.95 -3.75
N ASN A 70 6.52 15.17 -4.75
CA ASN A 70 5.18 15.30 -5.36
C ASN A 70 4.05 14.99 -4.37
N THR A 71 4.21 13.97 -3.51
CA THR A 71 3.23 13.68 -2.44
C THR A 71 3.12 14.85 -1.46
N THR A 72 4.24 15.46 -1.11
CA THR A 72 4.29 16.67 -0.28
C THR A 72 3.57 17.84 -0.93
N LEU A 73 3.79 18.07 -2.23
CA LEU A 73 3.09 19.09 -3.00
C LEU A 73 1.57 18.85 -3.07
N ILE A 74 1.11 17.60 -3.17
CA ILE A 74 -0.33 17.26 -3.11
C ILE A 74 -0.96 17.79 -1.82
N TRP A 75 -0.28 17.62 -0.69
CA TRP A 75 -0.81 18.04 0.61
C TRP A 75 -0.76 19.55 0.77
N ILE A 76 0.32 20.23 0.35
CA ILE A 76 0.41 21.68 0.32
C ILE A 76 -0.67 22.26 -0.60
N LYS A 77 -0.83 21.71 -1.79
CA LYS A 77 -1.87 22.10 -2.76
C LYS A 77 -3.28 21.99 -2.16
N SER A 78 -3.55 20.91 -1.42
CA SER A 78 -4.83 20.70 -0.72
C SER A 78 -5.02 21.75 0.39
N PHE A 79 -3.97 22.14 1.11
CA PHE A 79 -4.01 23.18 2.12
C PHE A 79 -4.32 24.56 1.51
N PHE A 80 -3.64 24.97 0.45
CA PHE A 80 -3.90 26.23 -0.25
C PHE A 80 -5.31 26.26 -0.88
N LYS A 81 -5.78 25.11 -1.39
CA LYS A 81 -7.16 24.99 -1.87
C LYS A 81 -8.18 25.26 -0.76
N TYR A 82 -7.93 24.74 0.44
CA TYR A 82 -8.78 24.99 1.62
C TYR A 82 -8.75 26.47 2.01
N LEU A 83 -7.59 27.10 2.11
CA LEU A 83 -7.46 28.51 2.46
C LEU A 83 -8.24 29.40 1.50
N ARG A 84 -8.13 29.14 0.19
CA ARG A 84 -8.78 29.95 -0.83
C ARG A 84 -10.29 29.72 -0.95
N ILE A 85 -10.74 28.46 -0.89
CA ILE A 85 -12.14 28.11 -1.16
C ILE A 85 -13.01 28.13 0.09
N ILE A 86 -12.46 27.70 1.23
CA ILE A 86 -13.25 27.56 2.47
C ILE A 86 -13.08 28.78 3.38
N LEU A 87 -11.88 29.35 3.43
CA LEU A 87 -11.61 30.54 4.24
C LEU A 87 -11.65 31.83 3.40
N GLU A 88 -11.88 31.72 2.09
CA GLU A 88 -11.97 32.83 1.14
C GLU A 88 -10.79 33.81 1.18
N LEU A 89 -9.60 33.33 1.58
CA LEU A 89 -8.40 34.12 1.65
C LEU A 89 -7.80 34.34 0.25
N ASP A 90 -7.23 35.54 0.02
CA ASP A 90 -6.50 35.81 -1.22
C ASP A 90 -5.08 35.27 -1.14
N VAL A 91 -4.96 33.99 -1.42
CA VAL A 91 -3.71 33.23 -1.38
C VAL A 91 -3.38 32.62 -2.73
N LEU A 92 -2.17 32.13 -2.89
CA LEU A 92 -1.70 31.44 -4.08
C LEU A 92 -2.73 30.40 -4.59
N HIS A 93 -3.10 30.53 -5.86
CA HIS A 93 -4.04 29.59 -6.48
C HIS A 93 -3.41 28.20 -6.61
N SER A 94 -4.03 27.20 -5.98
CA SER A 94 -3.50 25.83 -5.92
C SER A 94 -3.25 25.18 -7.31
N LYS A 95 -3.91 25.62 -8.39
CA LYS A 95 -3.65 25.17 -9.75
C LYS A 95 -2.26 25.53 -10.26
N ARG A 96 -1.65 26.60 -9.76
CA ARG A 96 -0.28 27.03 -10.13
C ARG A 96 0.81 26.11 -9.59
N ILE A 97 0.49 25.26 -8.62
CA ILE A 97 1.45 24.28 -8.06
C ILE A 97 1.49 23.08 -8.99
N HIS A 98 2.59 22.88 -9.71
CA HIS A 98 2.82 21.79 -10.63
C HIS A 98 3.70 20.70 -10.00
N PHE A 99 3.52 19.46 -10.46
CA PHE A 99 4.32 18.32 -10.01
C PHE A 99 5.51 18.09 -10.93
N SER A 100 6.61 17.64 -10.37
CA SER A 100 7.74 17.18 -11.16
C SER A 100 7.36 15.91 -11.92
N ARG A 101 7.81 15.81 -13.19
CA ARG A 101 7.60 14.60 -13.99
C ARG A 101 8.29 13.41 -13.31
N GLN A 102 7.58 12.33 -13.16
CA GLN A 102 8.12 11.07 -12.64
C GLN A 102 8.37 10.11 -13.79
N PRO A 103 9.52 9.40 -13.79
CA PRO A 103 9.66 8.27 -14.69
C PRO A 103 8.59 7.22 -14.37
N GLU A 104 8.12 6.54 -15.41
CA GLU A 104 7.22 5.41 -15.24
C GLU A 104 7.90 4.35 -14.37
N LYS A 105 7.23 3.96 -13.29
CA LYS A 105 7.74 2.92 -12.42
C LYS A 105 7.19 1.59 -12.90
N SER A 106 8.05 0.70 -13.33
CA SER A 106 7.68 -0.70 -13.49
C SER A 106 7.24 -1.25 -12.13
N VAL A 107 6.11 -1.94 -12.11
CA VAL A 107 5.60 -2.59 -10.90
C VAL A 107 6.38 -3.89 -10.73
N GLY A 108 7.26 -3.92 -9.74
CA GLY A 108 8.01 -5.13 -9.44
C GLY A 108 7.10 -6.25 -8.94
N PHE A 109 7.18 -7.42 -9.57
CA PHE A 109 6.53 -8.67 -9.14
C PHE A 109 7.59 -9.76 -8.92
N PHE A 110 7.21 -10.87 -8.30
CA PHE A 110 8.11 -12.02 -8.15
C PHE A 110 7.99 -12.94 -9.35
N ASN A 111 9.12 -13.25 -9.98
CA ASN A 111 9.18 -14.28 -11.01
C ASN A 111 9.07 -15.69 -10.38
N LYS A 112 8.96 -16.73 -11.21
CA LYS A 112 8.81 -18.12 -10.75
C LYS A 112 9.95 -18.58 -9.84
N LYS A 113 11.21 -18.19 -10.14
CA LYS A 113 12.40 -18.52 -9.34
C LYS A 113 12.34 -17.81 -7.98
N GLU A 114 12.04 -16.52 -7.96
CA GLU A 114 11.90 -15.74 -6.71
C GLU A 114 10.77 -16.29 -5.82
N LYS A 115 9.62 -16.67 -6.41
CA LYS A 115 8.50 -17.30 -5.66
C LYS A 115 8.95 -18.60 -5.00
N LYS A 116 9.66 -19.46 -5.75
CA LYS A 116 10.19 -20.73 -5.22
C LYS A 116 11.15 -20.46 -4.07
N LEU A 117 12.14 -19.58 -4.24
CA LEU A 117 13.10 -19.22 -3.19
C LEU A 117 12.41 -18.70 -1.93
N ILE A 118 11.38 -17.87 -2.06
CA ILE A 118 10.60 -17.37 -0.91
C ILE A 118 9.93 -18.52 -0.17
N LEU A 119 9.29 -19.44 -0.90
CA LEU A 119 8.59 -20.58 -0.30
C LEU A 119 9.57 -21.55 0.34
N ASP A 120 10.67 -21.87 -0.31
CA ASP A 120 11.71 -22.75 0.22
C ASP A 120 12.29 -22.17 1.52
N GLU A 121 12.63 -20.88 1.52
CA GLU A 121 13.15 -20.18 2.69
C GLU A 121 12.13 -20.15 3.84
N VAL A 122 10.87 -19.85 3.58
CA VAL A 122 9.81 -19.81 4.61
C VAL A 122 9.53 -21.21 5.17
N ASN A 123 9.66 -22.25 4.36
CA ASN A 123 9.47 -23.63 4.79
C ASN A 123 10.67 -24.16 5.60
N SER A 124 11.91 -23.77 5.24
CA SER A 124 13.13 -24.19 5.90
C SER A 124 13.50 -23.36 7.13
N TRP A 125 12.89 -22.21 7.31
CA TRP A 125 13.23 -21.28 8.37
C TRP A 125 12.99 -21.90 9.76
N LEU A 126 14.06 -22.26 10.41
CA LEU A 126 14.07 -22.71 11.81
C LEU A 126 13.83 -21.53 12.73
N TRP A 127 12.58 -21.17 12.95
CA TRP A 127 12.22 -20.23 13.99
C TRP A 127 12.36 -20.88 15.36
N LYS A 128 12.75 -20.11 16.37
CA LYS A 128 12.88 -20.59 17.76
C LYS A 128 11.62 -21.30 18.30
N ARG A 129 10.46 -21.13 17.62
CA ARG A 129 9.17 -21.73 17.98
C ARG A 129 8.43 -22.16 16.72
N GLU A 130 7.99 -23.40 16.66
CA GLU A 130 7.20 -23.98 15.56
C GLU A 130 5.98 -23.13 15.19
N ILE A 131 5.25 -22.62 16.19
CA ILE A 131 4.06 -21.80 15.95
C ILE A 131 4.37 -20.50 15.20
N ILE A 132 5.56 -19.92 15.38
CA ILE A 132 5.98 -18.72 14.63
C ILE A 132 6.29 -19.10 13.19
N GLN A 133 6.87 -20.26 12.96
CA GLN A 133 7.13 -20.81 11.62
C GLN A 133 5.81 -21.02 10.89
N LEU A 134 4.86 -21.73 11.47
CA LEU A 134 3.53 -21.98 10.90
C LEU A 134 2.81 -20.68 10.58
N ARG A 135 2.82 -19.71 11.50
CA ARG A 135 2.24 -18.38 11.26
C ARG A 135 2.86 -17.67 10.06
N ASN A 136 4.18 -17.64 9.98
CA ASN A 136 4.88 -16.92 8.91
C ASN A 136 4.74 -17.63 7.57
N LYS A 137 4.69 -18.96 7.57
CA LYS A 137 4.36 -19.78 6.43
C LYS A 137 2.95 -19.44 5.93
N LEU A 138 1.95 -19.55 6.79
CA LEU A 138 0.56 -19.23 6.46
C LEU A 138 0.40 -17.79 5.93
N LEU A 139 1.00 -16.79 6.59
CA LEU A 139 1.01 -15.40 6.12
C LEU A 139 1.55 -15.27 4.69
N THR A 140 2.63 -15.96 4.38
CA THR A 140 3.26 -15.91 3.06
C THR A 140 2.39 -16.58 1.99
N TYR A 141 1.84 -17.75 2.31
CA TYR A 141 0.94 -18.45 1.40
C TYR A 141 -0.35 -17.65 1.16
N MET A 142 -0.91 -17.03 2.18
CA MET A 142 -2.08 -16.14 2.01
C MET A 142 -1.76 -14.96 1.11
N LEU A 143 -0.60 -14.31 1.27
CA LEU A 143 -0.22 -13.18 0.42
C LEU A 143 0.05 -13.59 -1.04
N LEU A 144 0.55 -14.80 -1.28
CA LEU A 144 0.79 -15.33 -2.64
C LEU A 144 -0.50 -15.78 -3.33
N ASN A 145 -1.46 -16.32 -2.58
CA ASN A 145 -2.67 -16.91 -3.13
C ASN A 145 -3.91 -16.01 -3.02
N THR A 146 -3.78 -14.84 -2.40
CA THR A 146 -4.85 -13.87 -2.28
C THR A 146 -4.35 -12.46 -2.58
N TRP A 147 -5.25 -11.57 -2.99
CA TRP A 147 -4.90 -10.16 -3.22
C TRP A 147 -5.07 -9.29 -1.97
N LEU A 148 -5.10 -9.90 -0.80
CA LEU A 148 -5.30 -9.20 0.47
C LEU A 148 -4.18 -8.20 0.75
N ARG A 149 -4.55 -7.07 1.32
CA ARG A 149 -3.57 -6.11 1.84
C ARG A 149 -3.04 -6.60 3.19
N CYS A 150 -1.83 -6.20 3.52
CA CYS A 150 -1.22 -6.51 4.81
C CYS A 150 -2.12 -6.13 6.00
N SER A 151 -2.79 -4.97 5.91
CA SER A 151 -3.75 -4.50 6.92
C SER A 151 -5.03 -5.32 7.00
N GLU A 152 -5.44 -5.92 5.90
CA GLU A 152 -6.61 -6.79 5.84
C GLU A 152 -6.29 -8.15 6.45
N ILE A 153 -5.16 -8.77 6.05
CA ILE A 153 -4.69 -10.04 6.62
C ILE A 153 -4.52 -9.93 8.14
N ALA A 154 -3.94 -8.83 8.63
CA ALA A 154 -3.73 -8.62 10.06
C ALA A 154 -5.03 -8.64 10.88
N LYS A 155 -6.17 -8.33 10.27
CA LYS A 155 -7.46 -8.16 10.93
C LYS A 155 -8.47 -9.26 10.60
N ILE A 156 -8.07 -10.35 9.96
CA ILE A 156 -8.95 -11.48 9.68
C ILE A 156 -9.44 -12.08 10.99
N LYS A 157 -10.75 -12.21 11.13
CA LYS A 157 -11.37 -12.92 12.24
C LYS A 157 -11.58 -14.39 11.89
N VAL A 158 -11.43 -15.27 12.85
CA VAL A 158 -11.62 -16.71 12.66
C VAL A 158 -13.06 -17.03 12.24
N SER A 159 -14.03 -16.30 12.82
CA SER A 159 -15.44 -16.42 12.48
C SER A 159 -15.81 -16.01 11.05
N GLU A 160 -14.92 -15.31 10.34
CA GLU A 160 -15.12 -14.88 8.95
C GLU A 160 -14.53 -15.88 7.94
N ILE A 161 -13.87 -16.94 8.43
CA ILE A 161 -13.18 -17.93 7.59
C ILE A 161 -14.09 -19.13 7.34
N TRP A 162 -14.45 -19.29 6.08
CA TRP A 162 -15.16 -20.45 5.54
C TRP A 162 -14.44 -20.87 4.25
N GLU A 163 -15.12 -21.43 3.27
CA GLU A 163 -14.55 -21.60 1.91
C GLU A 163 -14.15 -20.25 1.27
N CYS A 164 -14.71 -19.17 1.79
CA CYS A 164 -14.39 -17.81 1.41
C CYS A 164 -14.24 -16.92 2.64
N LEU A 165 -13.53 -15.81 2.45
CA LEU A 165 -13.28 -14.81 3.46
C LEU A 165 -14.01 -13.52 3.07
N GLN A 166 -14.81 -12.97 3.98
CA GLN A 166 -15.44 -11.66 3.81
C GLN A 166 -14.49 -10.57 4.32
N VAL A 167 -14.01 -9.72 3.42
CA VAL A 167 -13.07 -8.66 3.78
C VAL A 167 -13.71 -7.29 3.62
N ILE A 168 -13.60 -6.47 4.67
CA ILE A 168 -14.04 -5.09 4.64
C ILE A 168 -12.90 -4.22 4.17
N GLY A 169 -13.02 -3.71 2.94
CA GLY A 169 -12.04 -2.80 2.34
C GLY A 169 -12.25 -1.34 2.74
N LYS A 170 -11.49 -0.46 2.08
CA LYS A 170 -11.66 1.00 2.21
C LYS A 170 -13.10 1.40 1.86
N TRP A 171 -13.71 2.34 2.58
CA TRP A 171 -15.09 2.79 2.42
C TRP A 171 -16.16 1.76 2.86
N LYS A 172 -15.80 0.83 3.79
CA LYS A 172 -16.70 -0.21 4.33
C LYS A 172 -17.30 -1.14 3.25
N ARG A 173 -16.70 -1.23 2.07
CA ARG A 173 -17.15 -2.17 1.04
C ARG A 173 -16.69 -3.57 1.38
N ARG A 174 -17.62 -4.51 1.39
CA ARG A 174 -17.36 -5.94 1.59
C ARG A 174 -16.97 -6.57 0.26
N ARG A 175 -16.03 -7.51 0.30
CA ARG A 175 -15.67 -8.36 -0.82
C ARG A 175 -15.38 -9.77 -0.37
N THR A 176 -15.66 -10.71 -1.23
CA THR A 176 -15.39 -12.13 -1.02
C THR A 176 -14.01 -12.48 -1.59
N VAL A 177 -13.24 -13.21 -0.83
CA VAL A 177 -11.95 -13.78 -1.23
C VAL A 177 -12.06 -15.28 -1.07
N TYR A 178 -11.99 -16.02 -2.17
CA TYR A 178 -12.04 -17.48 -2.14
C TYR A 178 -10.71 -18.05 -1.67
N LEU A 179 -10.75 -19.04 -0.79
CA LEU A 179 -9.59 -19.72 -0.26
C LEU A 179 -9.48 -21.10 -0.89
N LYS A 180 -8.26 -21.50 -1.26
CA LYS A 180 -7.99 -22.87 -1.69
C LYS A 180 -8.01 -23.81 -0.49
N ASN A 181 -8.37 -25.08 -0.69
CA ASN A 181 -8.41 -26.09 0.37
C ASN A 181 -7.07 -26.19 1.13
N GLU A 182 -5.95 -26.15 0.41
CA GLU A 182 -4.60 -26.12 1.00
C GLU A 182 -4.40 -24.97 2.01
N LEU A 183 -5.00 -23.80 1.75
CA LEU A 183 -4.93 -22.67 2.69
C LEU A 183 -5.83 -22.91 3.90
N LEU A 184 -6.99 -23.54 3.72
CA LEU A 184 -7.90 -23.90 4.80
C LEU A 184 -7.25 -24.92 5.73
N ASP A 185 -6.57 -25.92 5.17
CA ASP A 185 -5.82 -26.94 5.94
C ASP A 185 -4.68 -26.27 6.76
N MET A 186 -3.92 -25.37 6.14
CA MET A 186 -2.87 -24.61 6.83
C MET A 186 -3.44 -23.72 7.94
N ILE A 187 -4.61 -23.13 7.74
CA ILE A 187 -5.31 -22.34 8.76
C ILE A 187 -5.72 -23.25 9.92
N GLY A 188 -6.32 -24.41 9.64
CA GLY A 188 -6.70 -25.40 10.64
C GLY A 188 -5.51 -25.86 11.46
N GLU A 189 -4.40 -26.21 10.83
CA GLU A 189 -3.15 -26.59 11.50
C GLU A 189 -2.63 -25.46 12.42
N TYR A 190 -2.59 -24.22 11.91
CA TYR A 190 -2.15 -23.09 12.72
C TYR A 190 -3.05 -22.84 13.93
N LEU A 191 -4.38 -22.88 13.74
CA LEU A 191 -5.36 -22.67 14.80
C LEU A 191 -5.28 -23.75 15.88
N SER A 192 -5.04 -25.00 15.51
CA SER A 192 -4.90 -26.13 16.47
C SER A 192 -3.69 -25.99 17.35
N LYS A 193 -2.58 -25.42 16.84
CA LYS A 193 -1.29 -25.29 17.55
C LYS A 193 -1.08 -23.93 18.21
N ARG A 194 -1.89 -22.89 17.87
CA ARG A 194 -1.73 -21.57 18.48
C ARG A 194 -2.07 -21.58 19.97
N LYS A 195 -1.36 -20.75 20.77
CA LYS A 195 -1.54 -20.72 22.23
C LYS A 195 -2.86 -20.07 22.66
N ARG A 196 -3.26 -18.97 22.01
CA ARG A 196 -4.50 -18.23 22.32
C ARG A 196 -5.65 -18.75 21.48
N LYS A 197 -6.21 -19.89 21.85
CA LYS A 197 -7.33 -20.50 21.13
C LYS A 197 -8.59 -19.63 21.10
N GLU A 198 -8.76 -18.77 22.10
CA GLU A 198 -9.91 -17.85 22.28
C GLU A 198 -9.78 -16.54 21.47
N SER A 199 -8.63 -16.29 20.84
CA SER A 199 -8.47 -15.07 20.03
C SER A 199 -9.45 -15.07 18.86
N GLU A 200 -10.23 -14.01 18.74
CA GLU A 200 -11.13 -13.81 17.59
C GLU A 200 -10.38 -13.62 16.26
N TYR A 201 -9.10 -13.18 16.31
CA TYR A 201 -8.30 -12.93 15.12
C TYR A 201 -7.50 -14.16 14.72
N LEU A 202 -7.37 -14.38 13.39
CA LEU A 202 -6.57 -15.46 12.85
C LEU A 202 -5.11 -15.36 13.32
N PHE A 203 -4.52 -14.18 13.21
CA PHE A 203 -3.14 -13.90 13.62
C PHE A 203 -3.13 -13.05 14.87
N ASP A 204 -2.96 -13.70 16.00
CA ASP A 204 -2.83 -13.04 17.30
C ASP A 204 -1.43 -12.47 17.53
N ALA A 205 -1.30 -11.59 18.51
CA ALA A 205 -0.04 -11.07 19.00
C ALA A 205 0.02 -11.14 20.53
N THR A 206 1.25 -11.19 21.06
CA THR A 206 1.46 -11.33 22.53
C THR A 206 0.92 -10.16 23.33
N THR A 207 0.95 -8.95 22.76
CA THR A 207 0.62 -7.70 23.44
C THR A 207 -0.64 -7.02 22.90
N GLU A 208 -1.20 -7.50 21.81
CA GLU A 208 -2.37 -6.93 21.14
C GLU A 208 -3.34 -8.03 20.70
N TRP A 209 -4.56 -7.63 20.37
CA TRP A 209 -5.60 -8.54 19.89
C TRP A 209 -5.23 -9.21 18.56
N HIS A 210 -4.50 -8.52 17.67
CA HIS A 210 -4.09 -9.03 16.38
C HIS A 210 -2.65 -8.61 16.02
N ILE A 211 -2.03 -9.32 15.07
CA ILE A 211 -0.70 -8.99 14.58
C ILE A 211 -0.66 -7.59 13.95
N ARG A 212 0.37 -6.81 14.26
CA ARG A 212 0.56 -5.49 13.63
C ARG A 212 1.12 -5.62 12.21
N GLU A 213 0.71 -4.71 11.33
CA GLU A 213 1.34 -4.61 10.00
C GLU A 213 2.86 -4.42 10.06
N SER A 214 3.37 -3.72 11.08
CA SER A 214 4.81 -3.53 11.29
C SER A 214 5.53 -4.87 11.54
N SER A 215 4.89 -5.78 12.26
CA SER A 215 5.40 -7.13 12.52
C SER A 215 5.44 -7.95 11.23
N ILE A 216 4.38 -7.90 10.42
CA ILE A 216 4.34 -8.56 9.11
C ILE A 216 5.45 -7.99 8.19
N ARG A 217 5.62 -6.67 8.15
CA ARG A 217 6.72 -6.03 7.41
C ARG A 217 8.09 -6.44 7.94
N GLY A 218 8.20 -6.69 9.26
CA GLY A 218 9.41 -7.19 9.90
C GLY A 218 9.81 -8.58 9.39
N ILE A 219 8.84 -9.48 9.19
CA ILE A 219 9.07 -10.82 8.63
C ILE A 219 9.69 -10.68 7.23
N TYR A 220 9.07 -9.90 6.34
CA TYR A 220 9.56 -9.74 4.96
C TYR A 220 10.88 -8.94 4.85
N ARG A 221 11.18 -8.10 5.84
CA ARG A 221 12.51 -7.46 5.94
C ARG A 221 13.59 -8.49 6.26
N LYS A 222 13.30 -9.49 7.09
CA LYS A 222 14.23 -10.60 7.37
C LYS A 222 14.43 -11.46 6.12
N LEU A 223 13.34 -11.84 5.42
CA LEU A 223 13.42 -12.56 4.15
C LEU A 223 14.20 -11.79 3.08
N THR A 224 14.05 -10.46 3.01
CA THR A 224 14.85 -9.61 2.12
C THR A 224 16.33 -9.72 2.42
N LYS A 225 16.71 -9.80 3.69
CA LYS A 225 18.12 -9.95 4.08
C LYS A 225 18.67 -11.34 3.76
N SER A 226 17.87 -12.38 3.93
CA SER A 226 18.26 -13.76 3.64
C SER A 226 18.41 -14.02 2.14
N LEU A 227 17.46 -13.56 1.34
CA LEU A 227 17.37 -13.86 -0.09
C LEU A 227 18.00 -12.79 -1.02
N TRP A 228 18.56 -11.70 -0.45
CA TRP A 228 19.28 -10.66 -1.19
C TRP A 228 18.47 -9.90 -2.25
N PHE A 229 17.13 -10.05 -2.30
CA PHE A 229 16.24 -9.27 -3.14
C PHE A 229 15.07 -8.69 -2.34
N ARG A 230 14.52 -7.58 -2.80
CA ARG A 230 13.51 -6.82 -2.07
C ARG A 230 12.19 -7.56 -1.98
N ILE A 231 11.78 -7.92 -0.76
CA ILE A 231 10.52 -8.58 -0.44
C ILE A 231 9.67 -7.68 0.45
N HIS A 232 8.45 -7.39 0.02
CA HIS A 232 7.48 -6.63 0.82
C HIS A 232 6.05 -7.01 0.45
N ALA A 233 5.11 -6.82 1.37
CA ALA A 233 3.72 -7.29 1.21
C ALA A 233 3.01 -6.80 -0.07
N HIS A 234 3.28 -5.56 -0.53
CA HIS A 234 2.70 -5.08 -1.79
C HIS A 234 3.24 -5.80 -3.02
N LYS A 235 4.50 -6.27 -3.00
CA LYS A 235 5.06 -7.03 -4.13
C LYS A 235 4.34 -8.37 -4.31
N PHE A 236 3.90 -9.02 -3.22
CA PHE A 236 3.05 -10.23 -3.31
C PHE A 236 1.72 -9.95 -4.02
N ARG A 237 1.05 -8.86 -3.65
CA ARG A 237 -0.20 -8.45 -4.29
C ARG A 237 -0.01 -8.13 -5.78
N HIS A 238 1.09 -7.48 -6.14
CA HIS A 238 1.46 -7.22 -7.52
C HIS A 238 1.72 -8.52 -8.28
N THR A 239 2.43 -9.47 -7.65
CA THR A 239 2.68 -10.80 -8.22
C THR A 239 1.37 -11.54 -8.49
N PHE A 240 0.46 -11.56 -7.53
CA PHE A 240 -0.85 -12.18 -7.70
C PHE A 240 -1.63 -11.54 -8.87
N ALA A 241 -1.63 -10.21 -8.97
CA ALA A 241 -2.29 -9.50 -10.06
C ALA A 241 -1.67 -9.82 -11.43
N THR A 242 -0.34 -9.87 -11.50
CA THR A 242 0.41 -10.24 -12.71
C THR A 242 0.13 -11.68 -13.09
N ASP A 243 0.19 -12.61 -12.14
CA ASP A 243 -0.11 -14.03 -12.39
C ASP A 243 -1.54 -14.22 -12.91
N LEU A 244 -2.52 -13.46 -12.41
CA LEU A 244 -3.92 -13.53 -12.87
C LEU A 244 -4.11 -13.02 -14.31
N ILE A 245 -3.44 -11.94 -14.69
CA ILE A 245 -3.56 -11.37 -16.04
C ILE A 245 -3.00 -12.35 -17.07
N HIS A 246 -1.99 -13.14 -16.73
CA HIS A 246 -1.38 -14.14 -17.61
C HIS A 246 -2.18 -15.45 -17.67
N VAL A 247 -3.31 -15.56 -16.98
CA VAL A 247 -4.23 -16.69 -17.15
C VAL A 247 -4.96 -16.53 -18.50
N PRO A 248 -4.93 -17.53 -19.40
CA PRO A 248 -5.40 -17.40 -20.79
C PRO A 248 -6.82 -16.86 -20.99
N TRP A 249 -7.71 -17.08 -20.02
CA TRP A 249 -9.10 -16.59 -20.03
C TRP A 249 -9.35 -15.36 -19.16
N ALA A 250 -8.30 -14.80 -18.55
CA ALA A 250 -8.46 -13.63 -17.69
C ALA A 250 -8.67 -12.37 -18.52
N ASN A 251 -9.76 -11.67 -18.25
CA ASN A 251 -10.01 -10.35 -18.81
C ASN A 251 -9.55 -9.29 -17.80
N ILE A 252 -8.90 -8.23 -18.28
CA ILE A 252 -8.43 -7.11 -17.45
C ILE A 252 -9.54 -6.51 -16.59
N TYR A 253 -10.78 -6.46 -17.08
CA TYR A 253 -11.94 -5.98 -16.33
C TYR A 253 -12.26 -6.88 -15.15
N ASN A 254 -12.20 -8.21 -15.36
CA ASN A 254 -12.41 -9.19 -14.30
C ASN A 254 -11.30 -9.10 -13.25
N VAL A 255 -10.05 -8.95 -13.68
CA VAL A 255 -8.91 -8.75 -12.77
C VAL A 255 -9.03 -7.43 -12.02
N ALA A 256 -9.39 -6.33 -12.69
CA ALA A 256 -9.60 -5.04 -12.04
C ALA A 256 -10.72 -5.11 -10.98
N THR A 257 -11.82 -5.78 -11.31
CA THR A 257 -12.94 -6.01 -10.41
C THR A 257 -12.50 -6.84 -9.20
N LEU A 258 -11.79 -7.93 -9.43
CA LEU A 258 -11.29 -8.82 -8.40
C LEU A 258 -10.30 -8.11 -7.47
N LEU A 259 -9.43 -7.24 -8.02
CA LEU A 259 -8.48 -6.42 -7.27
C LEU A 259 -9.14 -5.19 -6.62
N TRP A 260 -10.40 -4.91 -6.94
CA TRP A 260 -11.12 -3.72 -6.47
C TRP A 260 -10.41 -2.41 -6.81
N HIS A 261 -9.90 -2.31 -8.02
CA HIS A 261 -9.36 -1.07 -8.53
C HIS A 261 -10.50 -0.15 -8.98
N LYS A 262 -10.56 1.04 -8.40
CA LYS A 262 -11.55 2.07 -8.76
C LYS A 262 -11.35 2.59 -10.18
N ASN A 263 -10.11 2.55 -10.65
CA ASN A 263 -9.69 2.99 -11.97
C ASN A 263 -8.94 1.84 -12.64
N ILE A 264 -9.39 1.46 -13.81
CA ILE A 264 -8.79 0.38 -14.62
C ILE A 264 -7.32 0.66 -14.94
N ASN A 265 -6.93 1.93 -15.06
CA ASN A 265 -5.55 2.33 -15.27
C ASN A 265 -4.61 1.80 -14.17
N THR A 266 -5.15 1.54 -12.96
CA THR A 266 -4.38 0.91 -11.89
C THR A 266 -4.11 -0.56 -12.16
N THR A 267 -4.89 -1.21 -13.02
CA THR A 267 -4.70 -2.61 -13.44
C THR A 267 -3.89 -2.68 -14.73
N GLN A 268 -3.95 -1.66 -15.57
CA GLN A 268 -3.17 -1.59 -16.81
C GLN A 268 -1.66 -1.66 -16.58
N ILE A 269 -1.18 -1.24 -15.40
CA ILE A 269 0.23 -1.36 -15.04
C ILE A 269 0.75 -2.80 -14.99
N TYR A 270 -0.13 -3.79 -14.98
CA TYR A 270 0.22 -5.21 -15.04
C TYR A 270 0.16 -5.80 -16.46
N LEU A 271 -0.35 -5.03 -17.43
CA LEU A 271 -0.42 -5.41 -18.85
C LEU A 271 0.91 -5.19 -19.60
N TRP A 272 2.04 -5.31 -18.92
CA TRP A 272 3.31 -5.31 -19.60
C TRP A 272 3.44 -6.66 -20.32
N LEU A 273 3.06 -6.65 -21.60
CA LEU A 273 3.42 -7.75 -22.50
C LEU A 273 4.95 -7.73 -22.60
N ASP A 274 5.59 -8.84 -22.32
CA ASP A 274 7.00 -8.97 -22.67
C ASP A 274 7.14 -9.00 -24.20
N ASP A 275 8.34 -8.74 -24.70
CA ASP A 275 8.60 -8.70 -26.14
C ASP A 275 8.21 -10.02 -26.84
N TRP A 276 8.27 -11.15 -26.11
CA TRP A 276 7.90 -12.45 -26.63
C TRP A 276 6.37 -12.60 -26.78
N GLU A 277 5.59 -12.12 -25.84
CA GLU A 277 4.13 -12.09 -25.92
C GLU A 277 3.63 -11.15 -27.01
N CYS A 278 4.26 -9.99 -27.17
CA CYS A 278 3.99 -9.07 -28.29
C CYS A 278 4.25 -9.75 -29.63
N LYS A 279 5.38 -10.44 -29.77
CA LYS A 279 5.75 -11.19 -30.99
C LYS A 279 4.76 -12.32 -31.27
N ARG A 280 4.36 -13.08 -30.24
CA ARG A 280 3.38 -14.16 -30.37
C ARG A 280 2.01 -13.65 -30.83
N LEU A 281 1.53 -12.54 -30.26
CA LEU A 281 0.27 -11.90 -30.64
C LEU A 281 0.35 -11.42 -32.11
N GLN A 282 1.46 -10.81 -32.52
CA GLN A 282 1.65 -10.34 -33.87
C GLN A 282 1.64 -11.50 -34.89
N PHE A 283 2.26 -12.64 -34.56
CA PHE A 283 2.30 -13.81 -35.42
C PHE A 283 1.03 -14.69 -35.37
N SER A 284 0.11 -14.45 -34.41
CA SER A 284 -1.18 -15.13 -34.37
C SER A 284 -2.22 -14.52 -35.33
N LEU A 285 -1.91 -13.37 -35.94
CA LEU A 285 -2.75 -12.74 -36.94
C LEU A 285 -2.42 -13.39 -38.30
N ASN A 286 -3.21 -14.40 -38.71
CA ASN A 286 -3.23 -14.93 -40.06
C ASN A 286 -4.09 -13.98 -40.90
N TYR A 287 -3.45 -13.21 -41.79
CA TYR A 287 -4.11 -12.50 -42.86
C TYR A 287 -4.23 -13.41 -44.08
#